data_6af74993fa49d8f1646e9224e89d625e
#
_entry.id   6af74993fa49d8f1646e9224e89d625e
#
_cell.length_a   1.000
_cell.length_b   1.000
_cell.length_c   1.000
_cell.angle_alpha   90.00
_cell.angle_beta   90.00
_cell.angle_gamma   90.00
#
_symmetry.space_group_name_H-M   'P 1'
#
loop_
_entity.id
_entity.type
_entity.pdbx_description
1 polymer ?
#
loop_
_entity_poly.entity_id
_entity_poly.type
_entity_poly.pdbx_seq_one_letter_code
_entity_poly.pdbx_strand_id
1 'polypeptide(L)'
;MVAGTYGLWFAGGIWLWPAYPVLALLAMGVLVSQHSSLVHECLHGHPTRNGTINELLVALPLGLIWPYRRFKKLHLLHHADERLTDPFDDPESYYMAVWKYEKLPAWFKAVLRVNNTLAGRFILNPLLGSFGLMAMDFKAALNGDRHVIDAWARHLAAAVIVAAVVQFVLGIPFWLYLIVPCWIGQSIIAIRTYAEHQWHESPEGRTIIVERSP
;
A
#
# COMPACT_ATOMS: atom_id res chain seq x y z
N MET A 1 18.38 -5.81 3.91
CA MET A 1 16.93 -6.08 3.99
C MET A 1 16.28 -6.18 2.61
N VAL A 2 16.42 -5.21 1.68
CA VAL A 2 15.78 -5.24 0.35
C VAL A 2 16.11 -6.54 -0.42
N ALA A 3 17.40 -6.86 -0.62
CA ALA A 3 17.81 -8.07 -1.29
C ALA A 3 17.30 -9.36 -0.60
N GLY A 4 17.23 -9.35 0.73
CA GLY A 4 16.67 -10.46 1.50
C GLY A 4 15.17 -10.65 1.26
N THR A 5 14.40 -9.56 1.19
CA THR A 5 12.96 -9.63 0.91
C THR A 5 12.69 -10.21 -0.47
N TYR A 6 13.38 -9.72 -1.51
CA TYR A 6 13.26 -10.30 -2.85
C TYR A 6 13.75 -11.76 -2.91
N GLY A 7 14.87 -12.06 -2.25
CA GLY A 7 15.42 -13.42 -2.19
C GLY A 7 14.45 -14.41 -1.53
N LEU A 8 13.86 -14.04 -0.40
CA LEU A 8 12.85 -14.85 0.28
C LEU A 8 11.55 -14.98 -0.54
N TRP A 9 11.16 -13.93 -1.26
CA TRP A 9 10.02 -13.98 -2.15
C TRP A 9 10.23 -14.95 -3.30
N PHE A 10 11.40 -14.93 -3.95
CA PHE A 10 11.79 -15.92 -4.97
C PHE A 10 11.88 -17.33 -4.38
N ALA A 11 12.49 -17.49 -3.21
CA ALA A 11 12.59 -18.77 -2.53
C ALA A 11 11.20 -19.35 -2.19
N GLY A 12 10.28 -18.49 -1.74
CA GLY A 12 8.89 -18.86 -1.50
C GLY A 12 8.20 -19.40 -2.76
N GLY A 13 8.40 -18.75 -3.89
CA GLY A 13 7.82 -19.18 -5.17
C GLY A 13 8.49 -20.45 -5.74
N ILE A 14 9.81 -20.55 -5.72
CA ILE A 14 10.53 -21.64 -6.37
C ILE A 14 10.49 -22.94 -5.53
N TRP A 15 10.65 -22.83 -4.23
CA TRP A 15 10.82 -24.01 -3.36
C TRP A 15 9.63 -24.31 -2.48
N LEU A 16 8.99 -23.25 -1.92
CA LEU A 16 7.89 -23.47 -0.98
C LEU A 16 6.56 -23.70 -1.70
N TRP A 17 6.29 -22.98 -2.79
CA TRP A 17 5.05 -23.10 -3.55
C TRP A 17 4.76 -24.51 -4.06
N PRO A 18 5.70 -25.24 -4.70
CA PRO A 18 5.43 -26.58 -5.19
C PRO A 18 5.14 -27.59 -4.10
N ALA A 19 5.74 -27.42 -2.90
CA ALA A 19 5.60 -28.37 -1.79
C ALA A 19 4.47 -28.02 -0.82
N TYR A 20 4.30 -26.72 -0.53
CA TYR A 20 3.38 -26.21 0.50
C TYR A 20 2.69 -24.93 0.02
N PRO A 21 1.75 -25.01 -0.96
CA PRO A 21 1.22 -23.83 -1.65
C PRO A 21 0.53 -22.83 -0.71
N VAL A 22 -0.24 -23.31 0.27
CA VAL A 22 -0.91 -22.39 1.22
C VAL A 22 0.12 -21.62 2.05
N LEU A 23 1.14 -22.31 2.57
CA LEU A 23 2.19 -21.67 3.37
C LEU A 23 2.99 -20.67 2.52
N ALA A 24 3.28 -21.02 1.25
CA ALA A 24 3.97 -20.13 0.33
C ALA A 24 3.18 -18.83 0.10
N LEU A 25 1.88 -18.91 -0.17
CA LEU A 25 1.02 -17.75 -0.40
C LEU A 25 0.92 -16.86 0.85
N LEU A 26 0.80 -17.46 2.04
CA LEU A 26 0.78 -16.71 3.31
C LEU A 26 2.13 -16.00 3.56
N ALA A 27 3.23 -16.71 3.41
CA ALA A 27 4.57 -16.15 3.56
C ALA A 27 4.84 -15.03 2.55
N MET A 28 4.45 -15.21 1.28
CA MET A 28 4.56 -14.17 0.25
C MET A 28 3.70 -12.95 0.59
N GLY A 29 2.53 -13.13 1.20
CA GLY A 29 1.71 -12.01 1.68
C GLY A 29 2.41 -11.18 2.76
N VAL A 30 3.07 -11.82 3.70
CA VAL A 30 3.91 -11.13 4.70
C VAL A 30 5.07 -10.39 4.02
N LEU A 31 5.71 -11.01 3.02
CA LEU A 31 6.81 -10.37 2.28
C LEU A 31 6.33 -9.19 1.42
N VAL A 32 5.10 -9.21 0.92
CA VAL A 32 4.47 -8.05 0.26
C VAL A 32 4.34 -6.89 1.25
N SER A 33 3.86 -7.15 2.47
CA SER A 33 3.81 -6.13 3.52
C SER A 33 5.20 -5.61 3.91
N GLN A 34 6.18 -6.51 4.07
CA GLN A 34 7.57 -6.15 4.35
C GLN A 34 8.17 -5.29 3.24
N HIS A 35 7.92 -5.65 1.96
CA HIS A 35 8.35 -4.85 0.81
C HIS A 35 7.75 -3.45 0.86
N SER A 36 6.48 -3.30 1.19
CA SER A 36 5.84 -1.99 1.33
C SER A 36 6.48 -1.14 2.44
N SER A 37 6.88 -1.76 3.56
CA SER A 37 7.65 -1.06 4.60
C SER A 37 9.02 -0.60 4.09
N LEU A 38 9.70 -1.39 3.26
CA LEU A 38 10.96 -0.98 2.63
C LEU A 38 10.76 0.14 1.59
N VAL A 39 9.66 0.12 0.85
CA VAL A 39 9.24 1.23 -0.02
C VAL A 39 9.08 2.51 0.79
N HIS A 40 8.42 2.44 1.94
CA HIS A 40 8.27 3.56 2.88
C HIS A 40 9.62 4.10 3.34
N GLU A 41 10.57 3.26 3.77
CA GLU A 41 11.92 3.71 4.13
C GLU A 41 12.67 4.36 2.95
N CYS A 42 12.52 3.78 1.75
CA CYS A 42 13.16 4.32 0.55
C CYS A 42 12.65 5.71 0.15
N LEU A 43 11.37 5.99 0.34
CA LEU A 43 10.83 7.33 0.04
C LEU A 43 11.29 8.40 1.05
N HIS A 44 11.61 8.00 2.30
CA HIS A 44 12.20 8.86 3.33
C HIS A 44 13.72 9.08 3.17
N GLY A 45 14.34 8.51 2.13
CA GLY A 45 15.75 8.73 1.84
C GLY A 45 16.69 7.69 2.44
N HIS A 46 16.19 6.51 2.77
CA HIS A 46 16.99 5.35 3.20
C HIS A 46 17.03 4.27 2.09
N PRO A 47 18.05 3.45 1.98
CA PRO A 47 19.33 3.46 2.72
C PRO A 47 20.34 4.47 2.18
N THR A 48 20.04 5.19 1.09
CA THR A 48 20.96 6.14 0.49
C THR A 48 20.36 7.55 0.45
N ARG A 49 21.20 8.56 0.31
CA ARG A 49 20.75 9.95 0.08
C ARG A 49 20.30 10.20 -1.37
N ASN A 50 20.48 9.22 -2.26
CA ASN A 50 20.12 9.33 -3.66
C ASN A 50 18.72 8.74 -3.90
N GLY A 51 17.74 9.60 -4.15
CA GLY A 51 16.36 9.18 -4.35
C GLY A 51 16.15 8.26 -5.56
N THR A 52 16.99 8.37 -6.62
CA THR A 52 16.90 7.46 -7.77
C THR A 52 17.39 6.06 -7.41
N ILE A 53 18.48 5.95 -6.64
CA ILE A 53 18.95 4.65 -6.17
C ILE A 53 17.89 4.00 -5.26
N ASN A 54 17.31 4.77 -4.35
CA ASN A 54 16.27 4.26 -3.46
C ASN A 54 15.01 3.79 -4.24
N GLU A 55 14.58 4.54 -5.27
CA GLU A 55 13.48 4.11 -6.16
C GLU A 55 13.83 2.81 -6.88
N LEU A 56 15.05 2.68 -7.42
CA LEU A 56 15.49 1.49 -8.14
C LEU A 56 15.57 0.26 -7.24
N LEU A 57 15.97 0.40 -5.99
CA LEU A 57 16.04 -0.70 -5.02
C LEU A 57 14.68 -1.38 -4.79
N VAL A 58 13.58 -0.65 -4.90
CA VAL A 58 12.22 -1.14 -4.68
C VAL A 58 11.36 -1.06 -5.95
N ALA A 59 11.99 -0.99 -7.13
CA ALA A 59 11.32 -0.77 -8.40
C ALA A 59 10.34 -1.88 -8.80
N LEU A 60 10.55 -3.12 -8.33
CA LEU A 60 9.64 -4.24 -8.59
C LEU A 60 8.55 -4.28 -7.51
N PRO A 61 7.31 -3.86 -7.82
CA PRO A 61 6.27 -3.70 -6.82
C PRO A 61 5.62 -5.05 -6.49
N LEU A 62 6.10 -5.74 -5.46
CA LEU A 62 5.55 -7.05 -5.06
C LEU A 62 4.06 -6.98 -4.72
N GLY A 63 3.57 -5.85 -4.22
CA GLY A 63 2.15 -5.62 -3.91
C GLY A 63 1.28 -5.20 -5.09
N LEU A 64 1.86 -4.89 -6.25
CA LEU A 64 1.22 -4.59 -7.55
C LEU A 64 0.33 -3.34 -7.64
N ILE A 65 -0.05 -2.68 -6.56
CA ILE A 65 -1.14 -1.70 -6.57
C ILE A 65 -0.66 -0.26 -6.41
N TRP A 66 0.36 -0.01 -5.58
CA TRP A 66 0.76 1.33 -5.21
C TRP A 66 1.98 1.82 -6.00
N PRO A 67 1.84 2.81 -6.91
CA PRO A 67 2.98 3.39 -7.61
C PRO A 67 3.91 4.13 -6.64
N TYR A 68 5.21 3.78 -6.64
CA TYR A 68 6.20 4.40 -5.76
C TYR A 68 6.15 5.93 -5.73
N ARG A 69 6.12 6.56 -6.92
CA ARG A 69 6.13 8.03 -7.03
C ARG A 69 4.84 8.68 -6.52
N ARG A 70 3.70 8.00 -6.69
CA ARG A 70 2.42 8.47 -6.12
C ARG A 70 2.43 8.36 -4.62
N PHE A 71 2.82 7.19 -4.11
CA PHE A 71 2.95 6.98 -2.67
C PHE A 71 3.91 8.00 -2.07
N LYS A 72 5.12 8.18 -2.65
CA LYS A 72 6.07 9.17 -2.19
C LYS A 72 5.48 10.59 -2.10
N LYS A 73 4.77 11.04 -3.16
CA LYS A 73 4.16 12.37 -3.18
C LYS A 73 3.11 12.54 -2.09
N LEU A 74 2.19 11.57 -1.96
CA LEU A 74 1.10 11.65 -0.99
C LEU A 74 1.64 11.55 0.44
N HIS A 75 2.53 10.62 0.69
CA HIS A 75 3.10 10.37 2.00
C HIS A 75 3.98 11.53 2.52
N LEU A 76 4.80 12.12 1.66
CA LEU A 76 5.58 13.29 2.06
C LEU A 76 4.70 14.54 2.28
N LEU A 77 3.57 14.66 1.58
CA LEU A 77 2.57 15.70 1.87
C LEU A 77 1.91 15.44 3.23
N HIS A 78 1.54 14.18 3.52
CA HIS A 78 1.02 13.77 4.82
C HIS A 78 1.98 14.14 5.96
N HIS A 79 3.29 13.90 5.81
CA HIS A 79 4.29 14.29 6.81
C HIS A 79 4.56 15.80 6.89
N ALA A 80 4.23 16.56 5.87
CA ALA A 80 4.42 18.01 5.84
C ALA A 80 3.25 18.79 6.48
N ASP A 81 2.14 18.14 6.78
CA ASP A 81 0.94 18.76 7.33
C ASP A 81 0.80 18.45 8.83
N GLU A 82 0.61 19.49 9.64
CA GLU A 82 0.34 19.36 11.08
C GLU A 82 -1.09 18.87 11.36
N ARG A 83 -1.97 18.85 10.34
CA ARG A 83 -3.38 18.44 10.44
C ARG A 83 -3.59 16.98 10.08
N LEU A 84 -2.76 16.11 10.62
CA LEU A 84 -2.90 14.66 10.43
C LEU A 84 -4.33 14.21 10.71
N THR A 85 -4.81 13.27 9.89
CA THR A 85 -6.17 12.74 9.92
C THR A 85 -7.28 13.71 9.48
N ASP A 86 -6.96 14.94 9.07
CA ASP A 86 -7.97 15.85 8.52
C ASP A 86 -8.49 15.35 7.17
N PRO A 87 -9.83 15.29 6.97
CA PRO A 87 -10.40 14.74 5.74
C PRO A 87 -10.22 15.63 4.49
N PHE A 88 -9.68 16.83 4.63
CA PHE A 88 -9.48 17.78 3.53
C PHE A 88 -8.01 18.02 3.21
N ASP A 89 -7.18 18.08 4.24
CA ASP A 89 -5.79 18.50 4.13
C ASP A 89 -4.84 17.31 4.13
N ASP A 90 -5.13 16.20 4.85
CA ASP A 90 -4.31 15.00 4.88
C ASP A 90 -4.69 14.04 3.73
N PRO A 91 -3.79 13.86 2.72
CA PRO A 91 -4.07 12.98 1.58
C PRO A 91 -4.14 11.49 1.95
N GLU A 92 -3.64 11.10 3.11
CA GLU A 92 -3.70 9.72 3.63
C GLU A 92 -4.82 9.52 4.66
N SER A 93 -5.61 10.57 4.94
CA SER A 93 -6.74 10.45 5.84
C SER A 93 -7.82 9.52 5.29
N TYR A 94 -8.23 8.56 6.10
CA TYR A 94 -9.41 7.73 5.84
C TYR A 94 -10.66 8.22 6.57
N TYR A 95 -10.56 9.34 7.24
CA TYR A 95 -11.72 10.01 7.82
C TYR A 95 -12.48 10.79 6.73
N MET A 96 -13.76 10.93 6.92
CA MET A 96 -14.63 11.65 5.99
C MET A 96 -15.32 12.78 6.70
N ALA A 97 -15.40 13.94 6.04
CA ALA A 97 -16.18 15.08 6.56
C ALA A 97 -17.65 14.67 6.80
N VAL A 98 -18.22 15.09 7.92
CA VAL A 98 -19.58 14.71 8.36
C VAL A 98 -20.60 14.94 7.27
N TRP A 99 -20.58 16.11 6.63
CA TRP A 99 -21.52 16.45 5.56
C TRP A 99 -21.40 15.57 4.30
N LYS A 100 -20.21 15.03 4.01
CA LYS A 100 -20.03 14.03 2.93
C LYS A 100 -20.58 12.68 3.37
N TYR A 101 -20.26 12.26 4.59
CA TYR A 101 -20.75 11.00 5.15
C TYR A 101 -22.28 10.96 5.20
N GLU A 102 -22.92 12.06 5.60
CA GLU A 102 -24.38 12.12 5.69
C GLU A 102 -25.08 11.92 4.34
N LYS A 103 -24.46 12.35 3.24
CA LYS A 103 -24.98 12.19 1.87
C LYS A 103 -24.80 10.77 1.30
N LEU A 104 -24.03 9.91 1.95
CA LEU A 104 -23.81 8.54 1.47
C LEU A 104 -25.08 7.68 1.66
N PRO A 105 -25.32 6.74 0.73
CA PRO A 105 -26.41 5.78 0.89
C PRO A 105 -26.17 4.88 2.10
N ALA A 106 -27.25 4.41 2.73
CA ALA A 106 -27.21 3.64 3.97
C ALA A 106 -26.31 2.38 3.87
N TRP A 107 -26.35 1.69 2.74
CA TRP A 107 -25.53 0.51 2.51
C TRP A 107 -24.02 0.83 2.53
N PHE A 108 -23.61 1.97 1.94
CA PHE A 108 -22.21 2.36 1.94
C PHE A 108 -21.74 2.83 3.32
N LYS A 109 -22.59 3.53 4.07
CA LYS A 109 -22.34 3.84 5.49
C LYS A 109 -22.12 2.57 6.32
N ALA A 110 -22.88 1.50 6.05
CA ALA A 110 -22.68 0.22 6.70
C ALA A 110 -21.33 -0.42 6.34
N VAL A 111 -20.93 -0.38 5.06
CA VAL A 111 -19.60 -0.82 4.60
C VAL A 111 -18.48 -0.07 5.32
N LEU A 112 -18.56 1.25 5.40
CA LEU A 112 -17.55 2.07 6.10
C LEU A 112 -17.48 1.77 7.60
N ARG A 113 -18.63 1.54 8.25
CA ARG A 113 -18.66 1.11 9.67
C ARG A 113 -17.97 -0.23 9.88
N VAL A 114 -18.24 -1.20 9.02
CA VAL A 114 -17.53 -2.51 9.05
C VAL A 114 -16.05 -2.31 8.79
N ASN A 115 -15.67 -1.49 7.81
CA ASN A 115 -14.27 -1.20 7.50
C ASN A 115 -13.51 -0.55 8.68
N ASN A 116 -14.21 0.10 9.61
CA ASN A 116 -13.60 0.66 10.83
C ASN A 116 -13.45 -0.35 11.97
N THR A 117 -13.61 -1.63 11.70
CA THR A 117 -13.27 -2.73 12.59
C THR A 117 -11.98 -3.41 12.13
N LEU A 118 -11.28 -4.14 13.02
CA LEU A 118 -10.09 -4.91 12.68
C LEU A 118 -10.36 -5.90 11.53
N ALA A 119 -11.45 -6.66 11.63
CA ALA A 119 -11.85 -7.61 10.59
C ALA A 119 -12.19 -6.90 9.26
N GLY A 120 -12.90 -5.78 9.33
CA GLY A 120 -13.23 -4.98 8.16
C GLY A 120 -11.99 -4.39 7.49
N ARG A 121 -11.01 -3.90 8.25
CA ARG A 121 -9.72 -3.46 7.72
C ARG A 121 -8.99 -4.57 7.00
N PHE A 122 -9.02 -5.77 7.54
CA PHE A 122 -8.40 -6.91 6.89
C PHE A 122 -9.11 -7.31 5.59
N ILE A 123 -10.44 -7.30 5.57
CA ILE A 123 -11.22 -7.83 4.44
C ILE A 123 -11.57 -6.74 3.40
N LEU A 124 -11.99 -5.55 3.83
CA LEU A 124 -12.54 -4.53 2.92
C LEU A 124 -11.53 -3.48 2.51
N ASN A 125 -10.59 -3.13 3.39
CA ASN A 125 -9.69 -2.01 3.11
C ASN A 125 -8.78 -2.22 1.89
N PRO A 126 -8.26 -3.42 1.59
CA PRO A 126 -7.51 -3.64 0.34
C PRO A 126 -8.29 -3.22 -0.91
N LEU A 127 -9.60 -3.46 -0.94
CA LEU A 127 -10.47 -3.01 -2.03
C LEU A 127 -10.74 -1.51 -1.96
N LEU A 128 -11.22 -1.03 -0.83
CA LEU A 128 -11.64 0.38 -0.67
C LEU A 128 -10.47 1.33 -0.90
N GLY A 129 -9.30 1.04 -0.33
CA GLY A 129 -8.10 1.84 -0.50
C GLY A 129 -7.58 1.82 -1.94
N SER A 130 -7.54 0.64 -2.56
CA SER A 130 -7.08 0.49 -3.95
C SER A 130 -8.01 1.20 -4.93
N PHE A 131 -9.33 1.00 -4.81
CA PHE A 131 -10.31 1.70 -5.66
C PHE A 131 -10.31 3.20 -5.41
N GLY A 132 -10.16 3.65 -4.16
CA GLY A 132 -10.06 5.06 -3.82
C GLY A 132 -8.87 5.73 -4.53
N LEU A 133 -7.69 5.14 -4.43
CA LEU A 133 -6.49 5.63 -5.12
C LEU A 133 -6.69 5.64 -6.64
N MET A 134 -7.14 4.51 -7.21
CA MET A 134 -7.32 4.39 -8.65
C MET A 134 -8.33 5.42 -9.19
N ALA A 135 -9.45 5.63 -8.50
CA ALA A 135 -10.46 6.61 -8.89
C ALA A 135 -9.93 8.05 -8.82
N MET A 136 -9.18 8.37 -7.76
CA MET A 136 -8.55 9.68 -7.60
C MET A 136 -7.52 9.95 -8.70
N ASP A 137 -6.63 8.99 -8.93
CA ASP A 137 -5.56 9.11 -9.92
C ASP A 137 -6.08 9.07 -11.35
N PHE A 138 -7.10 8.27 -11.63
CA PHE A 138 -7.77 8.27 -12.93
C PHE A 138 -8.37 9.65 -13.27
N LYS A 139 -9.05 10.27 -12.30
CA LYS A 139 -9.55 11.64 -12.46
C LYS A 139 -8.42 12.64 -12.69
N ALA A 140 -7.32 12.54 -11.94
CA ALA A 140 -6.16 13.42 -12.11
C ALA A 140 -5.51 13.23 -13.49
N ALA A 141 -5.38 11.98 -13.96
CA ALA A 141 -4.85 11.67 -15.27
C ALA A 141 -5.74 12.23 -16.41
N LEU A 142 -7.07 12.13 -16.29
CA LEU A 142 -8.00 12.75 -17.24
C LEU A 142 -7.89 14.27 -17.29
N ASN A 143 -7.51 14.90 -16.17
CA ASN A 143 -7.24 16.34 -16.09
C ASN A 143 -5.81 16.70 -16.54
N GLY A 144 -5.03 15.75 -17.07
CA GLY A 144 -3.70 15.97 -17.62
C GLY A 144 -2.57 16.05 -16.59
N ASP A 145 -2.74 15.54 -15.36
CA ASP A 145 -1.66 15.47 -14.38
C ASP A 145 -0.56 14.52 -14.84
N ARG A 146 0.48 15.11 -15.44
CA ARG A 146 1.62 14.36 -15.99
C ARG A 146 2.40 13.57 -14.94
N HIS A 147 2.44 14.04 -13.69
CA HIS A 147 3.10 13.30 -12.61
C HIS A 147 2.37 11.98 -12.32
N VAL A 148 1.03 12.02 -12.29
CA VAL A 148 0.21 10.82 -12.10
C VAL A 148 0.38 9.85 -13.27
N ILE A 149 0.32 10.38 -14.50
CA ILE A 149 0.49 9.57 -15.72
C ILE A 149 1.86 8.89 -15.75
N ASP A 150 2.97 9.63 -15.50
CA ASP A 150 4.33 9.06 -15.45
C ASP A 150 4.47 8.02 -14.34
N ALA A 151 3.95 8.31 -13.15
CA ALA A 151 4.01 7.38 -12.02
C ALA A 151 3.33 6.05 -12.33
N TRP A 152 2.13 6.09 -12.92
CA TRP A 152 1.40 4.88 -13.30
C TRP A 152 2.05 4.16 -14.48
N ALA A 153 2.55 4.85 -15.48
CA ALA A 153 3.23 4.23 -16.62
C ALA A 153 4.45 3.40 -16.17
N ARG A 154 5.28 3.96 -15.31
CA ARG A 154 6.44 3.24 -14.74
C ARG A 154 6.02 2.07 -13.86
N HIS A 155 5.01 2.29 -13.02
CA HIS A 155 4.48 1.26 -12.15
C HIS A 155 3.92 0.08 -12.92
N LEU A 156 3.09 0.35 -13.93
CA LEU A 156 2.49 -0.71 -14.76
C LEU A 156 3.56 -1.50 -15.51
N ALA A 157 4.59 -0.84 -16.06
CA ALA A 157 5.71 -1.54 -16.68
C ALA A 157 6.41 -2.50 -15.70
N ALA A 158 6.69 -2.05 -14.47
CA ALA A 158 7.29 -2.88 -13.44
C ALA A 158 6.33 -3.98 -12.92
N ALA A 159 5.05 -3.67 -12.76
CA ALA A 159 4.03 -4.64 -12.34
C ALA A 159 3.85 -5.77 -13.36
N VAL A 160 3.92 -5.47 -14.67
CA VAL A 160 3.91 -6.50 -15.73
C VAL A 160 5.10 -7.44 -15.58
N ILE A 161 6.28 -6.95 -15.24
CA ILE A 161 7.46 -7.79 -15.00
C ILE A 161 7.20 -8.71 -13.81
N VAL A 162 6.69 -8.18 -12.68
CA VAL A 162 6.37 -9.00 -11.50
C VAL A 162 5.29 -10.03 -11.83
N ALA A 163 4.25 -9.65 -12.55
CA ALA A 163 3.18 -10.56 -12.99
C ALA A 163 3.72 -11.69 -13.88
N ALA A 164 4.61 -11.36 -14.81
CA ALA A 164 5.25 -12.34 -15.68
C ALA A 164 6.15 -13.31 -14.89
N VAL A 165 6.93 -12.79 -13.94
CA VAL A 165 7.75 -13.64 -13.04
C VAL A 165 6.86 -14.56 -12.22
N VAL A 166 5.81 -14.05 -11.60
CA VAL A 166 4.87 -14.85 -10.81
C VAL A 166 4.25 -15.97 -11.65
N GLN A 167 3.74 -15.64 -12.84
CA GLN A 167 3.04 -16.59 -13.69
C GLN A 167 3.97 -17.61 -14.36
N PHE A 168 5.09 -17.16 -14.93
CA PHE A 168 5.89 -17.97 -15.82
C PHE A 168 7.18 -18.51 -15.19
N VAL A 169 7.71 -17.84 -14.17
CA VAL A 169 8.96 -18.27 -13.48
C VAL A 169 8.61 -19.03 -12.21
N LEU A 170 7.71 -18.49 -11.37
CA LEU A 170 7.34 -19.13 -10.11
C LEU A 170 6.22 -20.16 -10.29
N GLY A 171 5.52 -20.17 -11.43
CA GLY A 171 4.42 -21.09 -11.71
C GLY A 171 3.18 -20.86 -10.85
N ILE A 172 3.07 -19.69 -10.22
CA ILE A 172 1.90 -19.33 -9.41
C ILE A 172 0.87 -18.65 -10.33
N PRO A 173 -0.39 -19.13 -10.40
CA PRO A 173 -1.43 -18.43 -11.14
C PRO A 173 -1.53 -16.97 -10.70
N PHE A 174 -1.38 -16.04 -11.64
CA PHE A 174 -1.32 -14.60 -11.33
C PHE A 174 -2.53 -14.11 -10.53
N TRP A 175 -3.74 -14.58 -10.88
CA TRP A 175 -4.96 -14.23 -10.16
C TRP A 175 -4.91 -14.67 -8.69
N LEU A 176 -4.30 -15.84 -8.41
CA LEU A 176 -4.16 -16.35 -7.05
C LEU A 176 -3.16 -15.51 -6.24
N TYR A 177 -2.06 -15.09 -6.88
CA TYR A 177 -1.12 -14.15 -6.26
C TYR A 177 -1.77 -12.81 -5.92
N LEU A 178 -2.61 -12.29 -6.80
CA LEU A 178 -3.32 -11.04 -6.58
C LEU A 178 -4.32 -11.15 -5.43
N ILE A 179 -5.11 -12.24 -5.38
CA ILE A 179 -6.16 -12.43 -4.37
C ILE A 179 -5.59 -12.82 -3.00
N VAL A 180 -4.45 -13.51 -2.91
CA VAL A 180 -3.94 -13.99 -1.62
C VAL A 180 -2.73 -13.17 -1.16
N PRO A 181 -1.53 -13.25 -1.75
CA PRO A 181 -0.38 -12.48 -1.29
C PRO A 181 -0.58 -10.97 -1.29
N CYS A 182 -1.08 -10.40 -2.40
CA CYS A 182 -1.28 -8.95 -2.45
C CYS A 182 -2.37 -8.48 -1.49
N TRP A 183 -3.44 -9.25 -1.34
CA TRP A 183 -4.50 -8.95 -0.37
C TRP A 183 -3.98 -8.97 1.06
N ILE A 184 -3.33 -10.06 1.47
CA ILE A 184 -2.75 -10.21 2.82
C ILE A 184 -1.77 -9.06 3.11
N GLY A 185 -0.86 -8.79 2.17
CA GLY A 185 0.11 -7.72 2.34
C GLY A 185 -0.55 -6.37 2.58
N GLN A 186 -1.56 -6.01 1.78
CA GLN A 186 -2.30 -4.76 1.95
C GLN A 186 -3.16 -4.75 3.23
N SER A 187 -3.71 -5.89 3.62
CA SER A 187 -4.46 -6.01 4.87
C SER A 187 -3.59 -5.73 6.09
N ILE A 188 -2.37 -6.26 6.13
CA ILE A 188 -1.41 -6.02 7.21
C ILE A 188 -1.06 -4.53 7.28
N ILE A 189 -0.80 -3.90 6.12
CA ILE A 189 -0.51 -2.47 6.05
C ILE A 189 -1.71 -1.65 6.53
N ALA A 190 -2.92 -2.00 6.09
CA ALA A 190 -4.15 -1.30 6.46
C ALA A 190 -4.43 -1.35 7.97
N ILE A 191 -4.09 -2.45 8.64
CA ILE A 191 -4.19 -2.57 10.10
C ILE A 191 -3.15 -1.69 10.78
N ARG A 192 -1.90 -1.73 10.28
CA ARG A 192 -0.80 -0.94 10.80
C ARG A 192 -1.12 0.56 10.70
N THR A 193 -1.46 1.06 9.52
CA THR A 193 -1.80 2.47 9.31
C THR A 193 -3.00 2.91 10.14
N TYR A 194 -4.00 2.03 10.33
CA TYR A 194 -5.13 2.33 11.20
C TYR A 194 -4.72 2.49 12.66
N ALA A 195 -3.77 1.69 13.14
CA ALA A 195 -3.26 1.80 14.50
C ALA A 195 -2.37 3.04 14.70
N GLU A 196 -1.62 3.42 13.65
CA GLU A 196 -0.69 4.55 13.69
C GLU A 196 -1.41 5.91 13.53
N HIS A 197 -2.54 6.00 12.83
CA HIS A 197 -3.24 7.24 12.48
C HIS A 197 -4.67 7.24 13.04
N GLN A 198 -4.80 7.48 14.33
CA GLN A 198 -6.11 7.61 14.97
C GLN A 198 -6.46 9.08 15.19
N TRP A 199 -7.75 9.41 15.02
CA TRP A 199 -8.23 10.75 15.35
C TRP A 199 -8.10 11.04 16.83
N HIS A 200 -7.62 12.24 17.15
CA HIS A 200 -7.55 12.76 18.51
C HIS A 200 -7.86 14.26 18.49
N GLU A 201 -8.37 14.82 19.59
CA GLU A 201 -8.68 16.27 19.68
C GLU A 201 -7.41 17.11 19.57
N SER A 202 -6.33 16.68 20.24
CA SER A 202 -5.01 17.30 20.14
C SER A 202 -4.26 16.74 18.91
N PRO A 203 -3.62 17.58 18.08
CA PRO A 203 -2.80 17.14 16.95
C PRO A 203 -1.69 16.14 17.37
N GLU A 204 -1.09 16.33 18.54
CA GLU A 204 -0.01 15.46 19.02
C GLU A 204 -0.49 14.04 19.37
N GLY A 205 -1.79 13.86 19.62
CA GLY A 205 -2.39 12.55 19.89
C GLY A 205 -2.82 11.77 18.65
N ARG A 206 -2.68 12.34 17.44
CA ARG A 206 -3.21 11.75 16.20
C ARG A 206 -2.29 10.72 15.56
N THR A 207 -1.03 10.68 15.99
CA THR A 207 -0.04 9.68 15.57
C THR A 207 0.64 9.08 16.78
N ILE A 208 0.97 7.79 16.68
CA ILE A 208 1.89 7.17 17.65
C ILE A 208 3.30 7.44 17.13
N ILE A 209 3.98 8.41 17.73
CA ILE A 209 5.40 8.64 17.50
C ILE A 209 6.16 7.64 18.36
N VAL A 210 6.76 6.64 17.73
CA VAL A 210 7.70 5.75 18.42
C VAL A 210 9.06 6.46 18.43
N GLU A 211 9.30 7.24 19.49
CA GLU A 211 10.62 7.77 19.76
C GLU A 211 11.55 6.60 20.09
N ARG A 212 12.63 6.45 19.34
CA ARG A 212 13.63 5.36 19.40
C ARG A 212 13.17 4.06 18.75
N SER A 213 12.91 4.11 17.45
CA SER A 213 13.09 2.92 16.62
C SER A 213 14.58 2.58 16.55
N PRO A 214 14.99 1.32 16.80
CA PRO A 214 16.39 0.90 16.71
C PRO A 214 16.95 1.04 15.32
#